data_062e7f43e6777fae9b7c191e7027c27e
#
_entry.id   062e7f43e6777fae9b7c191e7027c27e
#
_cell.length_a   1.000
_cell.length_b   1.000
_cell.length_c   1.000
_cell.angle_alpha   90.00
_cell.angle_beta   90.00
_cell.angle_gamma   90.00
#
_symmetry.space_group_name_H-M   'P 1'
#
loop_
_entity.id
_entity.type
_entity.pdbx_description
1 polymer ?
#
loop_
_entity_poly.entity_id
_entity_poly.type
_entity_poly.pdbx_seq_one_letter_code
_entity_poly.pdbx_strand_id
1 'polypeptide(L)'
;MRAQRRNASQQWSTAILRCFVGIALLWGCAQTQDVSGTDQHIVDLPDTRLPIAISAEASRQHRTVMLQHLETIQAIVAALVEEDFERAQGLTEAHLGFFKHRQVMAEQQPERFPPAYHDFAMAHHEAAEELGRVMPTRDLKQILPKLDGVLKACVACHLEYRVSGE
;
A
#
# COMPACT_ATOMS: atom_id res chain seq x y z
N MET A 1 47.15 -30.65 -33.29
CA MET A 1 47.48 -29.53 -32.41
C MET A 1 46.56 -29.53 -31.19
N ARG A 2 47.06 -29.99 -30.02
CA ARG A 2 46.30 -30.07 -28.75
C ARG A 2 46.62 -28.83 -27.93
N ALA A 3 45.66 -27.98 -27.65
CA ALA A 3 45.80 -26.84 -26.77
C ALA A 3 45.36 -27.22 -25.35
N GLN A 4 46.24 -27.02 -24.39
CA GLN A 4 46.14 -27.30 -22.96
C GLN A 4 45.08 -26.42 -22.31
N ARG A 5 44.11 -27.07 -21.62
CA ARG A 5 43.26 -26.43 -20.58
C ARG A 5 44.08 -26.40 -19.29
N ARG A 6 44.49 -25.22 -18.83
CA ARG A 6 45.08 -25.01 -17.50
C ARG A 6 43.99 -24.83 -16.47
N ASN A 7 44.04 -25.65 -15.41
CA ASN A 7 43.20 -25.63 -14.22
C ASN A 7 43.37 -24.32 -13.43
N ALA A 8 42.27 -23.61 -13.22
CA ALA A 8 42.14 -22.41 -12.37
C ALA A 8 41.64 -22.72 -10.94
N SER A 9 41.90 -23.92 -10.42
CA SER A 9 41.32 -24.37 -9.12
C SER A 9 42.31 -24.49 -7.95
N GLN A 10 43.47 -23.85 -8.02
CA GLN A 10 44.52 -24.04 -6.98
C GLN A 10 45.10 -22.77 -6.36
N GLN A 11 44.37 -21.65 -6.31
CA GLN A 11 44.92 -20.41 -5.72
C GLN A 11 44.06 -19.79 -4.60
N TRP A 12 43.17 -20.54 -3.95
CA TRP A 12 42.31 -19.98 -2.88
C TRP A 12 42.56 -20.54 -1.47
N SER A 13 43.71 -21.21 -1.20
CA SER A 13 43.92 -21.93 0.05
C SER A 13 44.95 -21.36 1.04
N THR A 14 45.45 -20.15 0.89
CA THR A 14 46.47 -19.62 1.82
C THR A 14 46.23 -18.24 2.41
N ALA A 15 44.98 -17.69 2.36
CA ALA A 15 44.68 -16.37 2.93
C ALA A 15 43.75 -16.36 4.17
N ILE A 16 43.40 -17.51 4.76
CA ILE A 16 42.43 -17.58 5.86
C ILE A 16 43.07 -17.93 7.21
N LEU A 17 44.37 -17.80 7.41
CA LEU A 17 44.98 -18.18 8.70
C LEU A 17 45.75 -17.06 9.40
N ARG A 18 45.36 -15.81 9.34
CA ARG A 18 45.98 -14.71 10.11
C ARG A 18 45.07 -13.59 10.60
N CYS A 19 43.80 -13.83 10.93
CA CYS A 19 42.92 -12.83 11.57
C CYS A 19 42.16 -13.34 12.80
N PHE A 20 42.76 -14.25 13.60
CA PHE A 20 42.16 -14.70 14.86
C PHE A 20 43.03 -14.37 16.09
N VAL A 21 43.56 -13.14 16.16
CA VAL A 21 44.08 -12.63 17.45
C VAL A 21 43.70 -11.14 17.50
N GLY A 22 42.61 -10.79 18.17
CA GLY A 22 42.32 -9.37 18.45
C GLY A 22 40.88 -9.02 18.73
N ILE A 23 39.98 -9.93 19.12
CA ILE A 23 38.64 -9.58 19.58
C ILE A 23 38.41 -10.20 20.97
N ALA A 24 39.10 -9.70 21.95
CA ALA A 24 38.73 -9.83 23.35
C ALA A 24 38.91 -8.45 23.98
N LEU A 25 37.83 -7.94 24.63
CA LEU A 25 37.74 -6.69 25.38
C LEU A 25 36.98 -5.53 24.65
N LEU A 26 35.72 -5.76 24.25
CA LEU A 26 34.69 -4.72 24.27
C LEU A 26 33.37 -5.37 24.74
N TRP A 27 33.33 -5.94 25.92
CA TRP A 27 32.10 -6.07 26.68
C TRP A 27 31.80 -4.68 27.28
N GLY A 28 31.47 -3.74 26.39
CA GLY A 28 30.86 -2.48 26.76
C GLY A 28 29.39 -2.73 27.00
N CYS A 29 28.93 -2.34 28.17
CA CYS A 29 27.56 -2.34 28.67
C CYS A 29 26.52 -2.13 27.55
N ALA A 30 25.77 -3.18 27.21
CA ALA A 30 24.44 -3.02 26.69
C ALA A 30 23.59 -2.44 27.81
N GLN A 31 23.58 -1.11 27.95
CA GLN A 31 22.51 -0.43 28.66
C GLN A 31 21.25 -0.72 27.86
N THR A 32 20.48 -1.71 28.33
CA THR A 32 19.06 -1.77 28.03
C THR A 32 18.48 -0.44 28.50
N GLN A 33 18.35 0.52 27.61
CA GLN A 33 17.51 1.68 27.86
C GLN A 33 16.11 1.12 28.06
N ASP A 34 15.72 1.07 29.32
CA ASP A 34 14.35 0.82 29.74
C ASP A 34 13.51 1.97 29.15
N VAL A 35 12.85 1.68 28.01
CA VAL A 35 11.93 2.62 27.34
C VAL A 35 10.57 2.60 28.07
N SER A 36 10.60 2.26 29.37
CA SER A 36 9.47 2.41 30.27
C SER A 36 9.43 3.84 30.77
N GLY A 37 8.85 4.74 30.02
CA GLY A 37 8.58 6.08 30.58
C GLY A 37 8.55 7.26 29.64
N THR A 38 8.40 7.09 28.33
CA THR A 38 7.76 8.15 27.56
C THR A 38 6.26 7.89 27.61
N ASP A 39 5.62 8.46 28.62
CA ASP A 39 4.21 8.88 28.53
C ASP A 39 4.13 9.77 27.30
N GLN A 40 4.00 9.15 26.12
CA GLN A 40 3.50 9.82 24.95
C GLN A 40 2.06 10.16 25.33
N HIS A 41 1.86 11.34 25.87
CA HIS A 41 0.59 12.03 25.78
C HIS A 41 0.31 12.16 24.28
N ILE A 42 -0.19 11.09 23.68
CA ILE A 42 -0.96 11.17 22.45
C ILE A 42 -2.08 12.09 22.87
N VAL A 43 -1.98 13.35 22.46
CA VAL A 43 -3.10 14.29 22.62
C VAL A 43 -4.25 13.62 21.88
N ASP A 44 -5.17 13.07 22.66
CA ASP A 44 -6.36 12.41 22.12
C ASP A 44 -7.26 13.51 21.56
N LEU A 45 -6.91 13.95 20.34
CA LEU A 45 -7.68 14.94 19.62
C LEU A 45 -9.03 14.29 19.29
N PRO A 46 -10.16 14.94 19.60
CA PRO A 46 -11.45 14.39 19.30
C PRO A 46 -11.56 14.11 17.80
N ASP A 47 -12.00 12.89 17.46
CA ASP A 47 -12.27 12.53 16.07
C ASP A 47 -13.50 13.32 15.59
N THR A 48 -13.25 14.34 14.78
CA THR A 48 -14.28 15.26 14.26
C THR A 48 -14.94 14.75 12.99
N ARG A 49 -14.52 13.60 12.45
CA ARG A 49 -15.10 13.02 11.23
C ARG A 49 -16.56 12.63 11.44
N LEU A 50 -17.36 12.83 10.41
CA LEU A 50 -18.77 12.47 10.41
C LEU A 50 -18.95 10.95 10.50
N PRO A 51 -19.71 10.42 11.47
CA PRO A 51 -19.98 9.01 11.59
C PRO A 51 -20.96 8.53 10.51
N ILE A 52 -20.62 7.45 9.82
CA ILE A 52 -21.56 6.70 8.98
C ILE A 52 -22.14 5.59 9.86
N ALA A 53 -23.38 5.75 10.28
CA ALA A 53 -24.10 4.81 11.14
C ALA A 53 -24.66 3.66 10.28
N ILE A 54 -23.94 2.55 10.21
CA ILE A 54 -24.37 1.32 9.54
C ILE A 54 -24.27 0.14 10.49
N SER A 55 -24.96 -0.97 10.19
CA SER A 55 -24.92 -2.16 11.03
C SER A 55 -23.50 -2.70 11.20
N ALA A 56 -23.25 -3.44 12.27
CA ALA A 56 -21.94 -4.07 12.50
C ALA A 56 -21.51 -4.97 11.34
N GLU A 57 -22.45 -5.66 10.68
CA GLU A 57 -22.18 -6.48 9.50
C GLU A 57 -21.75 -5.61 8.30
N ALA A 58 -22.53 -4.57 7.98
CA ALA A 58 -22.18 -3.64 6.90
C ALA A 58 -20.85 -2.93 7.16
N SER A 59 -20.55 -2.61 8.43
CA SER A 59 -19.27 -2.03 8.85
C SER A 59 -18.09 -2.99 8.58
N ARG A 60 -18.25 -4.30 8.87
CA ARG A 60 -17.22 -5.30 8.55
C ARG A 60 -17.00 -5.42 7.05
N GLN A 61 -18.06 -5.52 6.27
CA GLN A 61 -18.00 -5.60 4.81
C GLN A 61 -17.33 -4.35 4.21
N HIS A 62 -17.72 -3.17 4.68
CA HIS A 62 -17.11 -1.91 4.25
C HIS A 62 -15.60 -1.87 4.53
N ARG A 63 -15.18 -2.24 5.75
CA ARG A 63 -13.74 -2.32 6.08
C ARG A 63 -12.98 -3.31 5.20
N THR A 64 -13.59 -4.45 4.87
CA THR A 64 -13.00 -5.42 3.94
C THR A 64 -12.77 -4.81 2.57
N VAL A 65 -13.75 -4.07 2.03
CA VAL A 65 -13.62 -3.37 0.74
C VAL A 65 -12.50 -2.33 0.79
N MET A 66 -12.42 -1.54 1.88
CA MET A 66 -11.36 -0.53 2.04
C MET A 66 -9.97 -1.16 2.12
N LEU A 67 -9.84 -2.31 2.80
CA LEU A 67 -8.58 -3.07 2.84
C LEU A 67 -8.21 -3.59 1.45
N GLN A 68 -9.16 -4.13 0.69
CA GLN A 68 -8.93 -4.57 -0.69
C GLN A 68 -8.47 -3.41 -1.59
N HIS A 69 -9.01 -2.20 -1.42
CA HIS A 69 -8.54 -1.03 -2.14
C HIS A 69 -7.08 -0.71 -1.80
N LEU A 70 -6.69 -0.76 -0.52
CA LEU A 70 -5.31 -0.52 -0.08
C LEU A 70 -4.35 -1.57 -0.67
N GLU A 71 -4.72 -2.86 -0.62
CA GLU A 71 -3.95 -3.95 -1.23
C GLU A 71 -3.81 -3.75 -2.74
N THR A 72 -4.88 -3.29 -3.40
CA THR A 72 -4.85 -2.99 -4.84
C THR A 72 -3.91 -1.84 -5.17
N ILE A 73 -3.93 -0.76 -4.40
CA ILE A 73 -2.98 0.36 -4.56
C ILE A 73 -1.54 -0.13 -4.42
N GLN A 74 -1.26 -0.95 -3.41
CA GLN A 74 0.08 -1.53 -3.23
C GLN A 74 0.48 -2.38 -4.44
N ALA A 75 -0.42 -3.23 -4.96
CA ALA A 75 -0.16 -4.07 -6.12
C ALA A 75 0.04 -3.26 -7.43
N ILE A 76 -0.71 -2.15 -7.60
CA ILE A 76 -0.51 -1.21 -8.72
C ILE A 76 0.88 -0.58 -8.65
N VAL A 77 1.29 -0.09 -7.46
CA VAL A 77 2.63 0.50 -7.28
C VAL A 77 3.71 -0.54 -7.58
N ALA A 78 3.55 -1.79 -7.11
CA ALA A 78 4.50 -2.86 -7.41
C ALA A 78 4.60 -3.14 -8.92
N ALA A 79 3.46 -3.21 -9.62
CA ALA A 79 3.43 -3.41 -11.06
C ALA A 79 4.11 -2.23 -11.82
N LEU A 80 3.92 -0.99 -11.37
CA LEU A 80 4.59 0.18 -11.94
C LEU A 80 6.12 0.15 -11.74
N VAL A 81 6.59 -0.33 -10.58
CA VAL A 81 8.04 -0.52 -10.32
C VAL A 81 8.64 -1.58 -11.25
N GLU A 82 7.86 -2.61 -11.60
CA GLU A 82 8.24 -3.67 -12.54
C GLU A 82 8.04 -3.28 -14.01
N GLU A 83 7.54 -2.06 -14.28
CA GLU A 83 7.13 -1.57 -15.61
C GLU A 83 6.06 -2.47 -16.28
N ASP A 84 5.29 -3.23 -15.49
CA ASP A 84 4.16 -4.04 -15.91
C ASP A 84 2.88 -3.19 -15.94
N PHE A 85 2.81 -2.32 -16.95
CA PHE A 85 1.70 -1.36 -17.12
C PHE A 85 0.37 -2.05 -17.43
N GLU A 86 0.40 -3.20 -18.10
CA GLU A 86 -0.80 -3.99 -18.41
C GLU A 86 -1.42 -4.56 -17.12
N ARG A 87 -0.61 -5.12 -16.26
CA ARG A 87 -1.04 -5.59 -14.93
C ARG A 87 -1.55 -4.43 -14.08
N ALA A 88 -0.85 -3.29 -14.06
CA ALA A 88 -1.28 -2.11 -13.33
C ALA A 88 -2.65 -1.61 -13.81
N GLN A 89 -2.89 -1.59 -15.13
CA GLN A 89 -4.19 -1.25 -15.72
C GLN A 89 -5.27 -2.22 -15.27
N GLY A 90 -5.06 -3.52 -15.45
CA GLY A 90 -6.05 -4.55 -15.10
C GLY A 90 -6.44 -4.50 -13.61
N LEU A 91 -5.47 -4.30 -12.71
CA LEU A 91 -5.73 -4.11 -11.27
C LEU A 91 -6.60 -2.87 -11.01
N THR A 92 -6.28 -1.75 -11.67
CA THR A 92 -7.01 -0.49 -11.51
C THR A 92 -8.47 -0.64 -11.93
N GLU A 93 -8.72 -1.16 -13.13
CA GLU A 93 -10.06 -1.31 -13.71
C GLU A 93 -10.92 -2.34 -12.94
N ALA A 94 -10.33 -3.48 -12.55
CA ALA A 94 -11.05 -4.55 -11.88
C ALA A 94 -11.41 -4.25 -10.43
N HIS A 95 -10.57 -3.48 -9.71
CA HIS A 95 -10.67 -3.36 -8.26
C HIS A 95 -10.92 -1.95 -7.73
N LEU A 96 -10.66 -0.90 -8.52
CA LEU A 96 -10.87 0.50 -8.11
C LEU A 96 -11.90 1.23 -8.96
N GLY A 97 -12.09 0.82 -10.23
CA GLY A 97 -12.99 1.48 -11.18
C GLY A 97 -14.47 1.15 -10.96
N PHE A 98 -15.31 1.60 -11.89
CA PHE A 98 -16.76 1.40 -11.83
C PHE A 98 -17.21 -0.06 -11.89
N PHE A 99 -16.39 -0.97 -12.39
CA PHE A 99 -16.70 -2.39 -12.32
C PHE A 99 -16.87 -2.84 -10.86
N LYS A 100 -15.92 -2.48 -10.00
CA LYS A 100 -15.97 -2.78 -8.57
C LYS A 100 -17.12 -2.05 -7.87
N HIS A 101 -17.34 -0.77 -8.22
CA HIS A 101 -18.46 0.00 -7.68
C HIS A 101 -19.81 -0.70 -7.89
N ARG A 102 -20.10 -1.12 -9.12
CA ARG A 102 -21.36 -1.83 -9.42
C ARG A 102 -21.52 -3.13 -8.62
N GLN A 103 -20.43 -3.87 -8.42
CA GLN A 103 -20.44 -5.09 -7.61
C GLN A 103 -20.79 -4.77 -6.16
N VAL A 104 -20.11 -3.80 -5.56
CA VAL A 104 -20.33 -3.40 -4.15
C VAL A 104 -21.76 -2.85 -3.96
N MET A 105 -22.25 -2.05 -4.89
CA MET A 105 -23.61 -1.50 -4.83
C MET A 105 -24.71 -2.57 -4.92
N ALA A 106 -24.45 -3.68 -5.60
CA ALA A 106 -25.37 -4.82 -5.65
C ALA A 106 -25.42 -5.59 -4.32
N GLU A 107 -24.33 -5.57 -3.55
CA GLU A 107 -24.19 -6.32 -2.29
C GLU A 107 -24.52 -5.50 -1.05
N GLN A 108 -24.30 -4.17 -1.10
CA GLN A 108 -24.55 -3.25 0.02
C GLN A 108 -25.87 -2.52 -0.16
N GLN A 109 -26.45 -2.05 0.95
CA GLN A 109 -27.67 -1.24 0.94
C GLN A 109 -27.29 0.25 0.80
N PRO A 110 -27.21 0.80 -0.42
CA PRO A 110 -26.66 2.14 -0.66
C PRO A 110 -27.47 3.26 0.00
N GLU A 111 -28.77 3.06 0.23
CA GLU A 111 -29.66 4.03 0.88
C GLU A 111 -29.28 4.37 2.32
N ARG A 112 -28.37 3.61 2.92
CA ARG A 112 -27.88 3.85 4.30
C ARG A 112 -26.70 4.80 4.36
N PHE A 113 -26.10 5.13 3.22
CA PHE A 113 -24.99 6.07 3.17
C PHE A 113 -25.49 7.50 2.91
N PRO A 114 -24.86 8.52 3.53
CA PRO A 114 -25.19 9.91 3.23
C PRO A 114 -25.02 10.22 1.75
N PRO A 115 -25.87 11.09 1.14
CA PRO A 115 -25.70 11.46 -0.28
C PRO A 115 -24.30 11.95 -0.63
N ALA A 116 -23.70 12.81 0.20
CA ALA A 116 -22.33 13.31 -0.01
C ALA A 116 -21.27 12.19 0.03
N TYR A 117 -21.51 11.08 0.72
CA TYR A 117 -20.63 9.90 0.66
C TYR A 117 -20.59 9.30 -0.74
N HIS A 118 -21.74 9.25 -1.44
CA HIS A 118 -21.79 8.78 -2.81
C HIS A 118 -20.97 9.65 -3.75
N ASP A 119 -20.96 10.97 -3.56
CA ASP A 119 -20.13 11.88 -4.34
C ASP A 119 -18.64 11.59 -4.20
N PHE A 120 -18.18 11.30 -2.98
CA PHE A 120 -16.79 10.86 -2.74
C PHE A 120 -16.48 9.51 -3.39
N ALA A 121 -17.41 8.55 -3.30
CA ALA A 121 -17.24 7.24 -3.94
C ALA A 121 -17.16 7.38 -5.46
N MET A 122 -18.02 8.20 -6.07
CA MET A 122 -18.00 8.48 -7.51
C MET A 122 -16.68 9.13 -7.92
N ALA A 123 -16.23 10.17 -7.20
CA ALA A 123 -14.96 10.85 -7.50
C ALA A 123 -13.76 9.89 -7.44
N HIS A 124 -13.77 8.94 -6.49
CA HIS A 124 -12.74 7.89 -6.41
C HIS A 124 -12.75 6.97 -7.64
N HIS A 125 -13.93 6.49 -8.05
CA HIS A 125 -14.05 5.59 -9.20
C HIS A 125 -13.73 6.29 -10.53
N GLU A 126 -14.12 7.55 -10.69
CA GLU A 126 -13.75 8.38 -11.84
C GLU A 126 -12.24 8.56 -11.95
N ALA A 127 -11.58 8.88 -10.83
CA ALA A 127 -10.13 9.00 -10.78
C ALA A 127 -9.42 7.67 -11.13
N ALA A 128 -9.97 6.53 -10.69
CA ALA A 128 -9.46 5.22 -11.04
C ALA A 128 -9.60 4.89 -12.52
N GLU A 129 -10.77 5.22 -13.15
CA GLU A 129 -10.95 5.07 -14.58
C GLU A 129 -9.96 5.93 -15.40
N GLU A 130 -9.69 7.16 -14.94
CA GLU A 130 -8.68 8.01 -15.56
C GLU A 130 -7.27 7.41 -15.43
N LEU A 131 -6.94 6.84 -14.29
CA LEU A 131 -5.67 6.14 -14.08
C LEU A 131 -5.55 4.94 -15.04
N GLY A 132 -6.56 4.08 -15.13
CA GLY A 132 -6.57 2.95 -16.05
C GLY A 132 -6.36 3.38 -17.50
N ARG A 133 -7.01 4.49 -17.92
CA ARG A 133 -6.93 5.02 -19.29
C ARG A 133 -5.53 5.49 -19.70
N VAL A 134 -4.70 5.97 -18.75
CA VAL A 134 -3.36 6.46 -19.07
C VAL A 134 -2.28 5.39 -18.97
N MET A 135 -2.56 4.22 -18.36
CA MET A 135 -1.57 3.13 -18.21
C MET A 135 -0.94 2.68 -19.53
N PRO A 136 -1.70 2.55 -20.67
CA PRO A 136 -1.12 2.16 -21.97
C PRO A 136 -0.09 3.13 -22.53
N THR A 137 -0.02 4.38 -22.04
CA THR A 137 1.02 5.33 -22.45
C THR A 137 2.41 4.91 -22.03
N ARG A 138 2.52 4.09 -20.96
CA ARG A 138 3.78 3.68 -20.34
C ARG A 138 4.66 4.86 -19.88
N ASP A 139 4.07 6.03 -19.73
CA ASP A 139 4.76 7.25 -19.33
C ASP A 139 4.42 7.60 -17.88
N LEU A 140 5.35 7.38 -16.97
CA LEU A 140 5.18 7.66 -15.55
C LEU A 140 4.86 9.15 -15.28
N LYS A 141 5.27 10.08 -16.16
CA LYS A 141 4.90 11.50 -16.02
C LYS A 141 3.41 11.74 -16.23
N GLN A 142 2.73 10.89 -16.99
CA GLN A 142 1.29 10.92 -17.17
C GLN A 142 0.57 10.06 -16.12
N ILE A 143 1.13 8.92 -15.75
CA ILE A 143 0.53 7.94 -14.85
C ILE A 143 0.52 8.44 -13.40
N LEU A 144 1.65 8.91 -12.87
CA LEU A 144 1.76 9.29 -11.45
C LEU A 144 0.81 10.42 -11.03
N PRO A 145 0.55 11.47 -11.85
CA PRO A 145 -0.47 12.46 -11.50
C PRO A 145 -1.89 11.87 -11.40
N LYS A 146 -2.22 10.83 -12.16
CA LYS A 146 -3.52 10.14 -12.08
C LYS A 146 -3.60 9.22 -10.87
N LEU A 147 -2.52 8.54 -10.52
CA LEU A 147 -2.43 7.79 -9.27
C LEU A 147 -2.56 8.71 -8.04
N ASP A 148 -1.91 9.86 -8.05
CA ASP A 148 -2.09 10.89 -7.02
C ASP A 148 -3.55 11.35 -6.91
N GLY A 149 -4.25 11.49 -8.05
CA GLY A 149 -5.68 11.79 -8.08
C GLY A 149 -6.53 10.74 -7.36
N VAL A 150 -6.28 9.46 -7.58
CA VAL A 150 -6.94 8.36 -6.86
C VAL A 150 -6.67 8.46 -5.35
N LEU A 151 -5.42 8.64 -4.95
CA LEU A 151 -5.04 8.75 -3.54
C LEU A 151 -5.68 9.97 -2.86
N LYS A 152 -5.75 11.12 -3.54
CA LYS A 152 -6.45 12.31 -3.04
C LYS A 152 -7.93 12.06 -2.81
N ALA A 153 -8.61 11.35 -3.70
CA ALA A 153 -10.02 10.98 -3.52
C ALA A 153 -10.21 10.06 -2.30
N CYS A 154 -9.32 9.08 -2.10
CA CYS A 154 -9.32 8.23 -0.91
C CYS A 154 -9.16 9.07 0.37
N VAL A 155 -8.14 9.94 0.41
CA VAL A 155 -7.84 10.78 1.58
C VAL A 155 -8.99 11.73 1.88
N ALA A 156 -9.59 12.37 0.88
CA ALA A 156 -10.71 13.30 1.07
C ALA A 156 -11.89 12.64 1.79
N CYS A 157 -12.31 11.45 1.34
CA CYS A 157 -13.38 10.70 1.99
C CYS A 157 -13.01 10.28 3.42
N HIS A 158 -11.78 9.81 3.64
CA HIS A 158 -11.31 9.34 4.94
C HIS A 158 -11.08 10.48 5.96
N LEU A 159 -10.89 11.72 5.51
CA LEU A 159 -10.85 12.90 6.37
C LEU A 159 -12.25 13.36 6.77
N GLU A 160 -13.26 13.15 5.92
CA GLU A 160 -14.63 13.59 6.17
C GLU A 160 -15.41 12.57 6.99
N TYR A 161 -15.26 11.27 6.69
CA TYR A 161 -16.08 10.22 7.25
C TYR A 161 -15.30 9.18 8.06
N ARG A 162 -15.97 8.64 9.08
CA ARG A 162 -15.57 7.41 9.77
C ARG A 162 -16.74 6.43 9.83
N VAL A 163 -16.46 5.16 9.69
CA VAL A 163 -17.48 4.13 9.89
C VAL A 163 -17.59 3.85 11.39
N SER A 164 -18.78 4.08 11.95
CA SER A 164 -19.14 3.66 13.30
C SER A 164 -20.03 2.43 13.17
N GLY A 165 -19.47 1.24 13.48
CA GLY A 165 -20.28 0.04 13.68
C GLY A 165 -20.77 0.02 15.12
N GLU A 166 -22.08 0.05 15.33
CA GLU A 166 -22.71 -0.34 16.59
C GLU A 166 -22.89 -1.86 16.63
#